data_69625481a0ee509988ec4b6bb7c9e7cd
#
_entry.id   69625481a0ee509988ec4b6bb7c9e7cd
#
_cell.length_a   1.000
_cell.length_b   1.000
_cell.length_c   1.000
_cell.angle_alpha   90.00
_cell.angle_beta   90.00
_cell.angle_gamma   90.00
#
_symmetry.space_group_name_H-M   'P 1'
#
loop_
_entity.id
_entity.type
_entity.pdbx_description
1 polymer ?
#
loop_
_entity_poly.entity_id
_entity_poly.type
_entity_poly.pdbx_seq_one_letter_code
_entity_poly.pdbx_strand_id
1 'polypeptide(L)'
;MTLHEEFIQLGNAKKDLEHKLCALLPEIFKSGIWKKYSNDIYEYARNYGGLSNTAITLSLKLPEKLKETPKLVEKIAEVGVYKVDLVSNLATPENEEMLAESVSMPKSAVKQLAVDLRKQKSFELFGEVEEEIKISLDKEMQFLFKKLKKELGENLSNKEALRKILQKLTTQKVKSVSGQKTSQSKKRPVPAAQKREAVSQTNGKCIYPHCTKPYDVIHHRERYAESKSHESIVPLCKEHHELAHNGLIENELQNPETWKIRLQRKLSEIDNLYLKYKNA
;
A
#
# COMPACT_ATOMS: atom_id res chain seq x y z
N MET A 1 -12.63 -32.06 -10.37
CA MET A 1 -11.91 -30.81 -10.68
C MET A 1 -12.63 -30.18 -11.87
N THR A 2 -13.03 -28.91 -11.75
CA THR A 2 -13.65 -28.18 -12.87
C THR A 2 -12.57 -27.64 -13.81
N LEU A 3 -12.93 -27.34 -15.07
CA LEU A 3 -12.00 -26.71 -16.02
C LEU A 3 -11.40 -25.39 -15.46
N HIS A 4 -12.16 -24.67 -14.65
CA HIS A 4 -11.71 -23.46 -13.98
C HIS A 4 -10.62 -23.74 -12.93
N GLU A 5 -10.82 -24.74 -12.09
CA GLU A 5 -9.83 -25.18 -11.08
C GLU A 5 -8.54 -25.66 -11.73
N GLU A 6 -8.65 -26.45 -12.81
CA GLU A 6 -7.50 -26.91 -13.58
C GLU A 6 -6.71 -25.76 -14.19
N PHE A 7 -7.40 -24.77 -14.80
CA PHE A 7 -6.77 -23.58 -15.36
C PHE A 7 -6.00 -22.78 -14.30
N ILE A 8 -6.59 -22.59 -13.11
CA ILE A 8 -5.93 -21.88 -11.98
C ILE A 8 -4.71 -22.67 -11.52
N GLN A 9 -4.81 -23.97 -11.36
CA GLN A 9 -3.72 -24.84 -10.92
C GLN A 9 -2.53 -24.77 -11.88
N LEU A 10 -2.78 -24.90 -13.18
CA LEU A 10 -1.74 -24.79 -14.21
C LEU A 10 -1.11 -23.38 -14.25
N GLY A 11 -1.93 -22.33 -14.10
CA GLY A 11 -1.46 -20.94 -14.03
C GLY A 11 -0.54 -20.67 -12.85
N ASN A 12 -0.88 -21.21 -11.68
CA ASN A 12 -0.05 -21.11 -10.48
C ASN A 12 1.25 -21.90 -10.63
N ALA A 13 1.19 -23.14 -11.13
CA ALA A 13 2.38 -23.96 -11.38
C ALA A 13 3.35 -23.29 -12.35
N LYS A 14 2.84 -22.70 -13.45
CA LYS A 14 3.68 -21.92 -14.39
C LYS A 14 4.37 -20.77 -13.70
N LYS A 15 3.67 -20.03 -12.84
CA LYS A 15 4.20 -18.88 -12.11
C LYS A 15 5.28 -19.27 -11.12
N ASP A 16 5.07 -20.36 -10.39
CA ASP A 16 6.06 -20.89 -9.44
C ASP A 16 7.33 -21.35 -10.15
N LEU A 17 7.19 -21.99 -11.33
CA LEU A 17 8.34 -22.35 -12.16
C LEU A 17 9.09 -21.12 -12.67
N GLU A 18 8.40 -20.08 -13.13
CA GLU A 18 9.02 -18.83 -13.56
C GLU A 18 9.81 -18.17 -12.41
N HIS A 19 9.27 -18.16 -11.18
CA HIS A 19 9.98 -17.62 -10.01
C HIS A 19 11.28 -18.39 -9.72
N LYS A 20 11.24 -19.72 -9.78
CA LYS A 20 12.42 -20.59 -9.58
C LYS A 20 13.46 -20.39 -10.67
N LEU A 21 13.05 -20.24 -11.92
CA LEU A 21 13.96 -19.92 -13.03
C LEU A 21 14.66 -18.57 -12.84
N CYS A 22 13.90 -17.56 -12.40
CA CYS A 22 14.46 -16.25 -12.07
C CYS A 22 15.48 -16.31 -10.93
N ALA A 23 15.24 -17.11 -9.91
CA ALA A 23 16.14 -17.28 -8.77
C ALA A 23 17.42 -18.05 -9.15
N LEU A 24 17.35 -18.99 -10.09
CA LEU A 24 18.48 -19.78 -10.57
C LEU A 24 19.39 -19.02 -11.55
N LEU A 25 18.85 -18.05 -12.28
CA LEU A 25 19.55 -17.36 -13.37
C LEU A 25 20.86 -16.68 -12.95
N PRO A 26 20.99 -16.05 -11.76
CA PRO A 26 22.25 -15.47 -11.30
C PRO A 26 23.38 -16.51 -11.15
N GLU A 27 23.08 -17.72 -10.71
CA GLU A 27 24.06 -18.80 -10.60
C GLU A 27 24.49 -19.30 -11.97
N ILE A 28 23.55 -19.47 -12.90
CA ILE A 28 23.84 -19.81 -14.31
C ILE A 28 24.75 -18.74 -14.93
N PHE A 29 24.47 -17.45 -14.65
CA PHE A 29 25.30 -16.36 -15.16
C PHE A 29 26.73 -16.42 -14.61
N LYS A 30 26.88 -16.58 -13.29
CA LYS A 30 28.18 -16.65 -12.61
C LYS A 30 29.02 -17.87 -13.04
N SER A 31 28.37 -19.02 -13.21
CA SER A 31 29.06 -20.26 -13.64
C SER A 31 29.54 -20.21 -15.10
N GLY A 32 28.98 -19.31 -15.91
CA GLY A 32 29.29 -19.20 -17.32
C GLY A 32 28.79 -20.36 -18.18
N ILE A 33 28.03 -21.32 -17.64
CA ILE A 33 27.57 -22.53 -18.36
C ILE A 33 26.70 -22.17 -19.58
N TRP A 34 25.98 -21.06 -19.52
CA TRP A 34 25.17 -20.56 -20.63
C TRP A 34 25.95 -20.31 -21.92
N LYS A 35 27.26 -19.98 -21.82
CA LYS A 35 28.14 -19.73 -22.98
C LYS A 35 28.32 -20.94 -23.89
N LYS A 36 28.03 -22.15 -23.38
CA LYS A 36 28.07 -23.37 -24.17
C LYS A 36 26.88 -23.51 -25.11
N TYR A 37 25.81 -22.78 -24.86
CA TYR A 37 24.49 -22.93 -25.49
C TYR A 37 23.99 -21.69 -26.22
N SER A 38 24.53 -20.50 -25.89
CA SER A 38 24.16 -19.23 -26.51
C SER A 38 25.27 -18.19 -26.39
N ASN A 39 25.24 -17.20 -27.26
CA ASN A 39 26.21 -16.10 -27.26
C ASN A 39 25.83 -15.00 -26.27
N ASP A 40 24.57 -14.96 -25.80
CA ASP A 40 24.06 -13.98 -24.88
C ASP A 40 23.17 -14.63 -23.81
N ILE A 41 23.31 -14.19 -22.55
CA ILE A 41 22.52 -14.68 -21.42
C ILE A 41 21.03 -14.39 -21.61
N TYR A 42 20.65 -13.27 -22.24
CA TYR A 42 19.28 -12.93 -22.51
C TYR A 42 18.65 -13.89 -23.54
N GLU A 43 19.40 -14.24 -24.58
CA GLU A 43 18.99 -15.23 -25.56
C GLU A 43 18.84 -16.61 -24.90
N TYR A 44 19.82 -17.02 -24.11
CA TYR A 44 19.79 -18.27 -23.34
C TYR A 44 18.53 -18.35 -22.46
N ALA A 45 18.31 -17.34 -21.64
CA ALA A 45 17.19 -17.34 -20.69
C ALA A 45 15.80 -17.26 -21.37
N ARG A 46 15.71 -16.63 -22.54
CA ARG A 46 14.47 -16.63 -23.36
C ARG A 46 14.22 -17.99 -23.98
N ASN A 47 15.23 -18.57 -24.63
CA ASN A 47 15.05 -19.78 -25.43
C ASN A 47 14.85 -21.02 -24.55
N TYR A 48 15.57 -21.12 -23.43
CA TYR A 48 15.51 -22.28 -22.54
C TYR A 48 14.61 -22.08 -21.32
N GLY A 49 14.49 -20.85 -20.83
CA GLY A 49 13.67 -20.52 -19.66
C GLY A 49 12.33 -19.86 -19.95
N GLY A 50 12.11 -19.38 -21.17
CA GLY A 50 10.89 -18.63 -21.54
C GLY A 50 10.74 -17.29 -20.79
N LEU A 51 11.82 -16.74 -20.23
CA LEU A 51 11.79 -15.54 -19.42
C LEU A 51 11.72 -14.28 -20.27
N SER A 52 10.97 -13.28 -19.79
CA SER A 52 10.95 -11.95 -20.39
C SER A 52 12.25 -11.18 -20.13
N ASN A 53 12.62 -10.24 -21.02
CA ASN A 53 13.82 -9.42 -20.85
C ASN A 53 13.83 -8.66 -19.51
N THR A 54 12.67 -8.19 -19.06
CA THR A 54 12.54 -7.51 -17.77
C THR A 54 12.80 -8.46 -16.60
N ALA A 55 12.26 -9.68 -16.65
CA ALA A 55 12.51 -10.70 -15.63
C ALA A 55 14.00 -11.07 -15.56
N ILE A 56 14.65 -11.27 -16.73
CA ILE A 56 16.09 -11.56 -16.83
C ILE A 56 16.91 -10.43 -16.20
N THR A 57 16.64 -9.18 -16.61
CA THR A 57 17.34 -8.00 -16.07
C THR A 57 17.21 -7.88 -14.55
N LEU A 58 16.01 -8.07 -14.02
CA LEU A 58 15.76 -8.03 -12.57
C LEU A 58 16.46 -9.18 -11.85
N SER A 59 16.38 -10.40 -12.38
CA SER A 59 17.04 -11.58 -11.81
C SER A 59 18.54 -11.38 -11.66
N LEU A 60 19.19 -10.76 -12.65
CA LEU A 60 20.62 -10.52 -12.61
C LEU A 60 21.05 -9.36 -11.70
N LYS A 61 20.21 -8.30 -11.61
CA LYS A 61 20.53 -7.09 -10.84
C LYS A 61 20.17 -7.18 -9.36
N LEU A 62 19.06 -7.83 -9.02
CA LEU A 62 18.56 -7.84 -7.63
C LEU A 62 19.54 -8.46 -6.64
N PRO A 63 20.21 -9.59 -6.89
CA PRO A 63 21.17 -10.16 -5.93
C PRO A 63 22.36 -9.25 -5.62
N GLU A 64 22.81 -8.46 -6.59
CA GLU A 64 23.88 -7.47 -6.35
C GLU A 64 23.39 -6.28 -5.53
N LYS A 65 22.19 -5.80 -5.84
CA LYS A 65 21.56 -4.67 -5.15
C LYS A 65 21.19 -5.01 -3.72
N LEU A 66 20.84 -6.26 -3.45
CA LEU A 66 20.36 -6.77 -2.15
C LEU A 66 21.46 -7.55 -1.41
N LYS A 67 22.75 -7.27 -1.63
CA LYS A 67 23.85 -7.95 -0.95
C LYS A 67 23.75 -7.90 0.58
N GLU A 68 23.26 -6.78 1.11
CA GLU A 68 23.11 -6.57 2.56
C GLU A 68 21.80 -7.11 3.12
N THR A 69 20.94 -7.64 2.24
CA THR A 69 19.59 -8.15 2.59
C THR A 69 19.32 -9.49 1.89
N PRO A 70 20.05 -10.56 2.27
CA PRO A 70 20.01 -11.88 1.60
C PRO A 70 18.64 -12.57 1.72
N LYS A 71 17.91 -12.37 2.82
CA LYS A 71 16.56 -12.94 3.01
C LYS A 71 15.59 -12.49 1.90
N LEU A 72 15.72 -11.24 1.39
CA LEU A 72 14.93 -10.76 0.26
C LEU A 72 15.32 -11.44 -1.06
N VAL A 73 16.59 -11.79 -1.23
CA VAL A 73 17.04 -12.55 -2.42
C VAL A 73 16.45 -13.96 -2.41
N GLU A 74 16.44 -14.63 -1.25
CA GLU A 74 15.82 -15.96 -1.07
C GLU A 74 14.33 -15.95 -1.42
N LYS A 75 13.62 -14.87 -1.09
CA LYS A 75 12.20 -14.72 -1.41
C LYS A 75 11.89 -14.63 -2.91
N ILE A 76 12.88 -14.39 -3.78
CA ILE A 76 12.67 -14.35 -5.24
C ILE A 76 12.07 -15.67 -5.76
N ALA A 77 12.53 -16.80 -5.24
CA ALA A 77 12.03 -18.13 -5.65
C ALA A 77 10.55 -18.37 -5.26
N GLU A 78 10.08 -17.68 -4.23
CA GLU A 78 8.70 -17.82 -3.70
C GLU A 78 7.74 -16.80 -4.33
N VAL A 79 8.11 -15.51 -4.34
CA VAL A 79 7.20 -14.41 -4.69
C VAL A 79 7.50 -13.75 -6.04
N GLY A 80 8.64 -14.07 -6.64
CA GLY A 80 9.12 -13.57 -7.93
C GLY A 80 9.83 -12.22 -7.87
N VAL A 81 10.64 -11.94 -8.90
CA VAL A 81 11.50 -10.75 -9.01
C VAL A 81 10.71 -9.42 -8.96
N TYR A 82 9.52 -9.39 -9.53
CA TYR A 82 8.71 -8.15 -9.62
C TYR A 82 8.23 -7.63 -8.27
N LYS A 83 7.90 -8.51 -7.33
CA LYS A 83 7.48 -8.09 -5.98
C LYS A 83 8.67 -7.61 -5.16
N VAL A 84 9.80 -8.33 -5.26
CA VAL A 84 11.03 -7.97 -4.56
C VAL A 84 11.58 -6.63 -5.08
N ASP A 85 11.51 -6.37 -6.39
CA ASP A 85 11.96 -5.10 -6.98
C ASP A 85 11.20 -3.88 -6.43
N LEU A 86 9.90 -4.01 -6.11
CA LEU A 86 9.11 -2.90 -5.53
C LEU A 86 9.72 -2.33 -4.25
N VAL A 87 10.35 -3.17 -3.44
CA VAL A 87 10.92 -2.81 -2.13
C VAL A 87 12.45 -2.74 -2.13
N SER A 88 13.10 -3.17 -3.20
CA SER A 88 14.57 -3.32 -3.28
C SER A 88 15.36 -2.03 -3.02
N ASN A 89 14.80 -0.84 -3.36
CA ASN A 89 15.42 0.48 -3.09
C ASN A 89 15.21 0.97 -1.64
N LEU A 90 14.41 0.27 -0.86
CA LEU A 90 14.03 0.63 0.51
C LEU A 90 14.62 -0.35 1.52
N ALA A 91 15.16 -1.46 1.03
CA ALA A 91 15.73 -2.51 1.84
C ALA A 91 16.99 -2.00 2.56
N THR A 92 17.02 -2.25 3.86
CA THR A 92 18.15 -2.05 4.77
C THR A 92 18.25 -3.26 5.68
N PRO A 93 19.40 -3.55 6.30
CA PRO A 93 19.52 -4.67 7.24
C PRO A 93 18.49 -4.62 8.38
N GLU A 94 18.10 -3.41 8.83
CA GLU A 94 17.16 -3.22 9.95
C GLU A 94 15.72 -3.57 9.58
N ASN A 95 15.34 -3.41 8.30
CA ASN A 95 13.97 -3.67 7.84
C ASN A 95 13.84 -4.91 6.95
N GLU A 96 14.93 -5.64 6.73
CA GLU A 96 14.99 -6.81 5.85
C GLU A 96 13.91 -7.83 6.20
N GLU A 97 13.80 -8.20 7.48
CA GLU A 97 12.87 -9.23 7.94
C GLU A 97 11.41 -8.82 7.67
N MET A 98 11.06 -7.59 8.02
CA MET A 98 9.74 -7.02 7.76
C MET A 98 9.42 -7.03 6.25
N LEU A 99 10.38 -6.61 5.40
CA LEU A 99 10.18 -6.58 3.96
C LEU A 99 10.10 -7.99 3.37
N ALA A 100 10.94 -8.94 3.81
CA ALA A 100 10.92 -10.33 3.36
C ALA A 100 9.58 -11.03 3.66
N GLU A 101 8.95 -10.74 4.80
CA GLU A 101 7.62 -11.22 5.10
C GLU A 101 6.55 -10.48 4.27
N SER A 102 6.69 -9.16 4.12
CA SER A 102 5.69 -8.32 3.46
C SER A 102 5.57 -8.58 1.96
N VAL A 103 6.64 -9.01 1.27
CA VAL A 103 6.57 -9.34 -0.17
C VAL A 103 5.67 -10.55 -0.47
N SER A 104 5.29 -11.34 0.53
CA SER A 104 4.29 -12.42 0.39
C SER A 104 2.87 -11.88 0.22
N MET A 105 2.58 -10.64 0.64
CA MET A 105 1.28 -9.98 0.46
C MET A 105 0.88 -9.81 -1.02
N PRO A 106 -0.40 -9.49 -1.31
CA PRO A 106 -0.83 -9.11 -2.66
C PRO A 106 0.00 -7.96 -3.23
N LYS A 107 0.31 -8.00 -4.53
CA LYS A 107 1.18 -7.00 -5.20
C LYS A 107 0.75 -5.55 -4.98
N SER A 108 -0.56 -5.28 -4.90
CA SER A 108 -1.12 -3.95 -4.62
C SER A 108 -0.74 -3.45 -3.22
N ALA A 109 -0.78 -4.33 -2.22
CA ALA A 109 -0.41 -4.01 -0.84
C ALA A 109 1.11 -3.76 -0.72
N VAL A 110 1.94 -4.60 -1.36
CA VAL A 110 3.40 -4.39 -1.41
C VAL A 110 3.75 -3.05 -2.08
N LYS A 111 3.06 -2.72 -3.18
CA LYS A 111 3.25 -1.44 -3.87
C LYS A 111 2.86 -0.26 -2.97
N GLN A 112 1.75 -0.37 -2.23
CA GLN A 112 1.33 0.67 -1.29
C GLN A 112 2.33 0.82 -0.15
N LEU A 113 2.77 -0.29 0.46
CA LEU A 113 3.82 -0.30 1.48
C LEU A 113 5.08 0.44 1.00
N ALA A 114 5.54 0.15 -0.23
CA ALA A 114 6.71 0.81 -0.80
C ALA A 114 6.51 2.34 -0.99
N VAL A 115 5.29 2.79 -1.33
CA VAL A 115 4.94 4.21 -1.42
C VAL A 115 4.99 4.86 -0.04
N ASP A 116 4.37 4.23 0.96
CA ASP A 116 4.28 4.78 2.32
C ASP A 116 5.66 4.87 2.99
N LEU A 117 6.51 3.84 2.81
CA LEU A 117 7.90 3.87 3.30
C LEU A 117 8.73 4.98 2.63
N ARG A 118 8.54 5.25 1.32
CA ARG A 118 9.21 6.38 0.66
C ARG A 118 8.77 7.72 1.22
N LYS A 119 7.47 7.89 1.46
CA LYS A 119 6.91 9.11 2.07
C LYS A 119 7.45 9.30 3.48
N GLN A 120 7.45 8.24 4.28
CA GLN A 120 7.99 8.26 5.65
C GLN A 120 9.47 8.65 5.67
N LYS A 121 10.31 8.02 4.83
CA LYS A 121 11.73 8.36 4.71
C LYS A 121 11.94 9.80 4.23
N SER A 122 11.11 10.29 3.30
CA SER A 122 11.16 11.67 2.84
C SER A 122 10.79 12.65 3.96
N PHE A 123 9.78 12.33 4.77
CA PHE A 123 9.38 13.13 5.92
C PHE A 123 10.48 13.18 7.00
N GLU A 124 11.14 12.06 7.29
CA GLU A 124 12.26 11.98 8.25
C GLU A 124 13.48 12.80 7.80
N LEU A 125 13.74 12.90 6.48
CA LEU A 125 14.88 13.62 5.92
C LEU A 125 14.63 15.12 5.72
N PHE A 126 13.42 15.52 5.35
CA PHE A 126 13.11 16.89 4.89
C PHE A 126 12.03 17.59 5.72
N GLY A 127 11.44 16.93 6.74
CA GLY A 127 10.28 17.43 7.46
C GLY A 127 9.00 17.41 6.59
N GLU A 128 7.99 18.20 6.95
CA GLU A 128 6.80 18.35 6.14
C GLU A 128 7.15 18.94 4.77
N VAL A 129 7.24 18.08 3.78
CA VAL A 129 7.30 18.51 2.38
C VAL A 129 5.88 18.99 2.02
N GLU A 130 5.69 20.30 1.85
CA GLU A 130 4.46 20.83 1.30
C GLU A 130 4.22 20.15 -0.06
N GLU A 131 3.21 19.29 -0.15
CA GLU A 131 2.82 18.69 -1.44
C GLU A 131 2.35 19.82 -2.36
N GLU A 132 3.13 20.14 -3.40
CA GLU A 132 2.77 21.12 -4.41
C GLU A 132 1.77 20.50 -5.39
N ILE A 133 0.49 20.79 -5.21
CA ILE A 133 -0.55 20.37 -6.16
C ILE A 133 -0.59 21.38 -7.31
N LYS A 134 -0.14 21.00 -8.50
CA LYS A 134 -0.26 21.79 -9.72
C LYS A 134 -1.62 21.55 -10.36
N ILE A 135 -2.51 22.53 -10.27
CA ILE A 135 -3.84 22.47 -10.88
C ILE A 135 -3.84 23.36 -12.13
N SER A 136 -4.11 22.76 -13.30
CA SER A 136 -4.37 23.52 -14.53
C SER A 136 -5.83 24.00 -14.51
N LEU A 137 -6.03 25.31 -14.46
CA LEU A 137 -7.36 25.93 -14.47
C LEU A 137 -7.70 26.33 -15.92
N ASP A 138 -8.87 25.94 -16.41
CA ASP A 138 -9.43 26.45 -17.65
C ASP A 138 -9.89 27.93 -17.51
N LYS A 139 -10.33 28.56 -18.61
CA LYS A 139 -10.72 29.98 -18.61
C LYS A 139 -11.88 30.29 -17.69
N GLU A 140 -12.85 29.37 -17.56
CA GLU A 140 -14.02 29.52 -16.69
C GLU A 140 -13.61 29.42 -15.22
N MET A 141 -12.83 28.43 -14.87
CA MET A 141 -12.31 28.26 -13.50
C MET A 141 -11.41 29.43 -13.09
N GLN A 142 -10.58 29.95 -13.99
CA GLN A 142 -9.77 31.15 -13.75
C GLN A 142 -10.65 32.39 -13.48
N PHE A 143 -11.73 32.56 -14.24
CA PHE A 143 -12.67 33.66 -14.04
C PHE A 143 -13.36 33.55 -12.67
N LEU A 144 -13.90 32.37 -12.32
CA LEU A 144 -14.57 32.14 -11.08
C LEU A 144 -13.60 32.34 -9.89
N PHE A 145 -12.38 31.84 -9.99
CA PHE A 145 -11.36 32.02 -8.96
C PHE A 145 -11.01 33.50 -8.75
N LYS A 146 -10.82 34.27 -9.82
CA LYS A 146 -10.56 35.72 -9.76
C LYS A 146 -11.73 36.48 -9.12
N LYS A 147 -12.97 36.10 -9.45
CA LYS A 147 -14.18 36.69 -8.87
C LYS A 147 -14.23 36.43 -7.34
N LEU A 148 -14.06 35.19 -6.91
CA LEU A 148 -14.05 34.81 -5.50
C LEU A 148 -12.87 35.46 -4.75
N LYS A 149 -11.70 35.56 -5.36
CA LYS A 149 -10.54 36.23 -4.78
C LYS A 149 -10.83 37.71 -4.50
N LYS A 150 -11.47 38.41 -5.44
CA LYS A 150 -11.88 39.82 -5.31
C LYS A 150 -12.88 40.02 -4.14
N GLU A 151 -13.82 39.11 -3.97
CA GLU A 151 -14.76 39.11 -2.83
C GLU A 151 -14.09 38.88 -1.46
N LEU A 152 -12.93 38.24 -1.43
CA LEU A 152 -12.18 37.92 -0.20
C LEU A 152 -11.16 39.02 0.20
N GLY A 153 -10.84 39.95 -0.71
CA GLY A 153 -9.92 41.08 -0.50
C GLY A 153 -8.83 41.17 -1.58
N GLU A 154 -8.51 42.40 -1.99
CA GLU A 154 -7.66 42.66 -3.17
C GLU A 154 -6.18 42.27 -3.04
N ASN A 155 -5.65 42.12 -1.81
CA ASN A 155 -4.20 41.90 -1.59
C ASN A 155 -3.83 40.46 -1.15
N LEU A 156 -4.69 39.48 -1.41
CA LEU A 156 -4.39 38.09 -1.05
C LEU A 156 -3.56 37.38 -2.13
N SER A 157 -2.58 36.60 -1.73
CA SER A 157 -1.92 35.64 -2.64
C SER A 157 -2.92 34.60 -3.16
N ASN A 158 -2.63 33.93 -4.26
CA ASN A 158 -3.50 32.88 -4.79
C ASN A 158 -3.63 31.69 -3.80
N LYS A 159 -2.56 31.37 -3.09
CA LYS A 159 -2.52 30.32 -2.04
C LYS A 159 -3.45 30.67 -0.86
N GLU A 160 -3.41 31.92 -0.39
CA GLU A 160 -4.26 32.40 0.70
C GLU A 160 -5.73 32.52 0.30
N ALA A 161 -6.01 33.00 -0.91
CA ALA A 161 -7.37 33.07 -1.43
C ALA A 161 -7.98 31.67 -1.52
N LEU A 162 -7.25 30.70 -2.08
CA LEU A 162 -7.71 29.31 -2.16
C LEU A 162 -7.94 28.72 -0.77
N ARG A 163 -7.03 28.93 0.18
CA ARG A 163 -7.18 28.48 1.58
C ARG A 163 -8.46 29.03 2.21
N LYS A 164 -8.74 30.33 2.07
CA LYS A 164 -9.95 30.95 2.61
C LYS A 164 -11.23 30.45 1.95
N ILE A 165 -11.22 30.19 0.63
CA ILE A 165 -12.35 29.59 -0.10
C ILE A 165 -12.64 28.20 0.43
N LEU A 166 -11.63 27.35 0.56
CA LEU A 166 -11.78 26.00 1.08
C LEU A 166 -12.25 25.98 2.53
N GLN A 167 -11.72 26.86 3.37
CA GLN A 167 -12.19 27.00 4.78
C GLN A 167 -13.67 27.40 4.87
N LYS A 168 -14.12 28.37 4.06
CA LYS A 168 -15.55 28.75 4.03
C LYS A 168 -16.45 27.61 3.59
N LEU A 169 -16.05 26.82 2.61
CA LEU A 169 -16.81 25.68 2.11
C LEU A 169 -16.88 24.53 3.15
N THR A 170 -15.81 24.30 3.90
CA THR A 170 -15.79 23.27 4.95
C THR A 170 -16.60 23.67 6.18
N THR A 171 -16.56 24.94 6.58
CA THR A 171 -17.34 25.44 7.73
C THR A 171 -18.86 25.47 7.48
N GLN A 172 -19.29 25.64 6.23
CA GLN A 172 -20.71 25.58 5.88
C GLN A 172 -21.31 24.17 5.95
N LYS A 173 -20.51 23.11 5.78
CA LYS A 173 -20.96 21.71 5.85
C LYS A 173 -21.08 21.14 7.27
N VAL A 174 -20.48 21.77 8.28
CA VAL A 174 -20.42 21.23 9.65
C VAL A 174 -21.68 21.55 10.49
N LYS A 175 -22.66 22.34 9.98
CA LYS A 175 -23.84 22.72 10.75
C LYS A 175 -25.00 21.72 10.75
N SER A 176 -24.85 20.53 10.24
CA SER A 176 -25.92 19.53 10.26
C SER A 176 -25.40 18.13 10.56
N VAL A 177 -25.02 17.83 11.77
CA VAL A 177 -25.26 16.54 12.46
C VAL A 177 -24.74 16.67 13.90
N SER A 178 -25.50 17.27 14.78
CA SER A 178 -25.31 17.10 16.21
C SER A 178 -26.43 16.22 16.75
N GLY A 179 -26.05 15.10 17.33
CA GLY A 179 -26.85 14.44 18.36
C GLY A 179 -27.71 13.28 17.91
N GLN A 180 -27.15 12.11 17.70
CA GLN A 180 -27.85 10.88 18.10
C GLN A 180 -26.86 10.01 18.90
N LYS A 181 -27.19 9.81 20.19
CA LYS A 181 -26.54 8.77 21.01
C LYS A 181 -26.85 7.43 20.37
N THR A 182 -25.84 6.82 19.75
CA THR A 182 -25.94 5.49 19.14
C THR A 182 -25.95 4.44 20.24
N SER A 183 -27.04 3.69 20.33
CA SER A 183 -27.14 2.50 21.18
C SER A 183 -26.06 1.51 20.74
N GLN A 184 -25.22 1.05 21.69
CA GLN A 184 -24.20 0.04 21.45
C GLN A 184 -24.84 -1.26 20.96
N SER A 185 -24.60 -1.63 19.72
CA SER A 185 -25.05 -2.90 19.16
C SER A 185 -23.96 -3.96 19.36
N LYS A 186 -24.26 -4.99 20.16
CA LYS A 186 -23.40 -6.17 20.36
C LYS A 186 -23.41 -7.16 19.19
N LYS A 187 -23.99 -6.82 18.04
CA LYS A 187 -24.05 -7.68 16.84
C LYS A 187 -22.77 -7.52 16.00
N ARG A 188 -22.23 -8.64 15.47
CA ARG A 188 -21.02 -8.66 14.65
C ARG A 188 -21.04 -7.71 13.43
N PRO A 189 -22.15 -7.52 12.68
CA PRO A 189 -22.21 -6.52 11.62
C PRO A 189 -22.19 -5.10 12.20
N VAL A 190 -21.34 -4.25 11.65
CA VAL A 190 -21.26 -2.83 12.01
C VAL A 190 -22.61 -2.15 11.75
N PRO A 191 -23.22 -1.47 12.74
CA PRO A 191 -24.47 -0.75 12.55
C PRO A 191 -24.36 0.30 11.45
N ALA A 192 -25.38 0.39 10.58
CA ALA A 192 -25.37 1.27 9.43
C ALA A 192 -25.17 2.77 9.80
N ALA A 193 -25.64 3.19 10.98
CA ALA A 193 -25.44 4.54 11.48
C ALA A 193 -23.95 4.83 11.77
N GLN A 194 -23.28 3.94 12.50
CA GLN A 194 -21.86 4.08 12.84
C GLN A 194 -20.98 4.01 11.58
N LYS A 195 -21.33 3.12 10.63
CA LYS A 195 -20.64 3.07 9.34
C LYS A 195 -20.75 4.40 8.58
N ARG A 196 -21.97 4.97 8.49
CA ARG A 196 -22.19 6.25 7.81
C ARG A 196 -21.44 7.39 8.51
N GLU A 197 -21.40 7.40 9.82
CA GLU A 197 -20.67 8.40 10.61
C GLU A 197 -19.17 8.32 10.32
N ALA A 198 -18.55 7.14 10.45
CA ALA A 198 -17.14 6.93 10.16
C ALA A 198 -16.75 7.33 8.71
N VAL A 199 -17.61 6.98 7.74
CA VAL A 199 -17.38 7.32 6.33
C VAL A 199 -17.55 8.82 6.07
N SER A 200 -18.51 9.48 6.75
CA SER A 200 -18.73 10.93 6.58
C SER A 200 -17.56 11.77 7.09
N GLN A 201 -16.92 11.34 8.19
CA GLN A 201 -15.75 12.02 8.76
C GLN A 201 -14.57 12.08 7.81
N THR A 202 -14.45 11.12 6.88
CA THR A 202 -13.37 11.03 5.90
C THR A 202 -13.79 11.42 4.47
N ASN A 203 -15.02 11.92 4.30
CA ASN A 203 -15.60 12.17 2.96
C ASN A 203 -15.52 10.96 2.02
N GLY A 204 -15.72 9.75 2.54
CA GLY A 204 -15.67 8.51 1.76
C GLY A 204 -14.27 8.05 1.36
N LYS A 205 -13.21 8.60 1.94
CA LYS A 205 -11.81 8.23 1.66
C LYS A 205 -11.23 7.34 2.75
N CYS A 206 -10.13 6.69 2.43
CA CYS A 206 -9.29 5.99 3.39
C CYS A 206 -8.72 6.98 4.41
N ILE A 207 -8.77 6.62 5.70
CA ILE A 207 -8.31 7.50 6.78
C ILE A 207 -6.78 7.50 6.96
N TYR A 208 -6.06 6.54 6.36
CA TYR A 208 -4.60 6.48 6.47
C TYR A 208 -3.96 7.78 5.97
N PRO A 209 -2.95 8.34 6.68
CA PRO A 209 -2.34 9.63 6.34
C PRO A 209 -1.93 9.73 4.87
N HIS A 210 -2.27 10.83 4.24
CA HIS A 210 -1.96 11.12 2.82
C HIS A 210 -2.51 10.10 1.79
N CYS A 211 -3.47 9.23 2.19
CA CYS A 211 -4.16 8.35 1.26
C CYS A 211 -5.35 9.05 0.61
N THR A 212 -5.35 9.11 -0.72
CA THR A 212 -6.43 9.74 -1.51
C THR A 212 -7.45 8.75 -2.07
N LYS A 213 -7.23 7.43 -1.84
CA LYS A 213 -8.10 6.36 -2.36
C LYS A 213 -9.47 6.38 -1.67
N PRO A 214 -10.54 5.99 -2.36
CA PRO A 214 -11.81 5.71 -1.70
C PRO A 214 -11.64 4.59 -0.67
N TYR A 215 -12.47 4.57 0.36
CA TYR A 215 -12.50 3.44 1.27
C TYR A 215 -13.20 2.24 0.63
N ASP A 216 -12.76 1.05 0.99
CA ASP A 216 -13.36 -0.22 0.58
C ASP A 216 -13.97 -0.96 1.78
N VAL A 217 -13.30 -0.89 2.94
CA VAL A 217 -13.62 -1.71 4.11
C VAL A 217 -13.66 -0.84 5.36
N ILE A 218 -14.59 -1.16 6.28
CA ILE A 218 -14.59 -0.63 7.64
C ILE A 218 -13.74 -1.53 8.51
N HIS A 219 -12.70 -0.97 9.07
CA HIS A 219 -11.71 -1.66 9.90
C HIS A 219 -11.93 -1.35 11.37
N HIS A 220 -11.84 -2.38 12.23
CA HIS A 220 -11.85 -2.21 13.68
C HIS A 220 -10.39 -2.06 14.15
N ARG A 221 -10.02 -0.89 14.67
CA ARG A 221 -8.68 -0.67 15.25
C ARG A 221 -8.44 -1.60 16.43
N GLU A 222 -9.42 -1.70 17.33
CA GLU A 222 -9.52 -2.78 18.30
C GLU A 222 -10.26 -3.95 17.65
N ARG A 223 -9.60 -5.08 17.50
CA ARG A 223 -10.19 -6.24 16.82
C ARG A 223 -11.52 -6.61 17.46
N TYR A 224 -12.60 -6.65 16.68
CA TYR A 224 -13.95 -6.96 17.17
C TYR A 224 -14.02 -8.28 17.95
N ALA A 225 -13.16 -9.25 17.60
CA ALA A 225 -13.08 -10.52 18.30
C ALA A 225 -12.70 -10.36 19.79
N GLU A 226 -11.93 -9.32 20.13
CA GLU A 226 -11.48 -8.98 21.48
C GLU A 226 -12.46 -8.02 22.17
N SER A 227 -12.69 -6.84 21.57
CA SER A 227 -13.43 -5.75 22.19
C SER A 227 -14.95 -5.95 22.21
N LYS A 228 -15.50 -6.73 21.25
CA LYS A 228 -16.94 -6.85 20.98
C LYS A 228 -17.64 -5.49 20.79
N SER A 229 -16.87 -4.47 20.42
CA SER A 229 -17.32 -3.09 20.26
C SER A 229 -17.11 -2.60 18.83
N HIS A 230 -17.92 -1.64 18.41
CA HIS A 230 -17.81 -0.91 17.14
C HIS A 230 -17.40 0.56 17.35
N GLU A 231 -16.90 0.92 18.53
CA GLU A 231 -16.52 2.32 18.84
C GLU A 231 -15.27 2.76 18.10
N SER A 232 -14.34 1.85 17.87
CA SER A 232 -13.04 2.11 17.23
C SER A 232 -13.00 1.65 15.77
N ILE A 233 -13.99 2.08 14.96
CA ILE A 233 -14.03 1.73 13.53
C ILE A 233 -13.54 2.87 12.65
N VAL A 234 -12.86 2.51 11.56
CA VAL A 234 -12.31 3.47 10.58
C VAL A 234 -12.46 2.96 9.15
N PRO A 235 -12.69 3.84 8.17
CA PRO A 235 -12.71 3.47 6.76
C PRO A 235 -11.29 3.34 6.20
N LEU A 236 -10.98 2.21 5.58
CA LEU A 236 -9.70 1.96 4.92
C LEU A 236 -9.90 1.51 3.48
N CYS A 237 -8.94 1.81 2.59
CA CYS A 237 -8.83 1.15 1.31
C CYS A 237 -8.33 -0.28 1.51
N LYS A 238 -8.49 -1.13 0.51
CA LYS A 238 -8.13 -2.54 0.58
C LYS A 238 -6.66 -2.75 0.98
N GLU A 239 -5.76 -1.94 0.44
CA GLU A 239 -4.32 -2.05 0.71
C GLU A 239 -3.98 -1.69 2.15
N HIS A 240 -4.49 -0.56 2.68
CA HIS A 240 -4.23 -0.18 4.07
C HIS A 240 -4.91 -1.12 5.08
N HIS A 241 -6.07 -1.68 4.74
CA HIS A 241 -6.69 -2.75 5.52
C HIS A 241 -5.81 -4.00 5.57
N GLU A 242 -5.18 -4.37 4.44
CA GLU A 242 -4.22 -5.47 4.37
C GLU A 242 -2.98 -5.19 5.24
N LEU A 243 -2.43 -3.96 5.17
CA LEU A 243 -1.28 -3.56 6.00
C LEU A 243 -1.61 -3.62 7.51
N ALA A 244 -2.81 -3.19 7.91
CA ALA A 244 -3.25 -3.27 9.30
C ALA A 244 -3.29 -4.72 9.81
N HIS A 245 -3.93 -5.64 9.06
CA HIS A 245 -3.98 -7.05 9.43
C HIS A 245 -2.62 -7.78 9.32
N ASN A 246 -1.67 -7.22 8.58
CA ASN A 246 -0.30 -7.72 8.57
C ASN A 246 0.58 -7.12 9.68
N GLY A 247 0.00 -6.33 10.60
CA GLY A 247 0.72 -5.75 11.74
C GLY A 247 1.78 -4.72 11.35
N LEU A 248 1.60 -4.07 10.20
CA LEU A 248 2.54 -3.11 9.63
C LEU A 248 2.19 -1.65 9.95
N ILE A 249 1.04 -1.39 10.58
CA ILE A 249 0.66 -0.03 11.02
C ILE A 249 1.08 0.16 12.48
N GLU A 250 1.94 1.15 12.71
CA GLU A 250 2.29 1.61 14.05
C GLU A 250 1.23 2.61 14.54
N ASN A 251 1.01 2.65 15.85
CA ASN A 251 0.03 3.52 16.52
C ASN A 251 -1.43 3.30 16.07
N GLU A 252 -1.77 2.09 15.57
CA GLU A 252 -3.10 1.77 15.03
C GLU A 252 -4.25 2.10 16.01
N LEU A 253 -4.03 1.96 17.31
CA LEU A 253 -5.01 2.28 18.35
C LEU A 253 -5.13 3.77 18.66
N GLN A 254 -4.19 4.59 18.19
CA GLN A 254 -4.16 6.03 18.43
C GLN A 254 -4.82 6.80 17.29
N ASN A 255 -4.73 8.15 17.35
CA ASN A 255 -5.23 9.01 16.28
C ASN A 255 -4.63 8.60 14.92
N PRO A 256 -5.47 8.37 13.89
CA PRO A 256 -5.00 8.00 12.55
C PRO A 256 -3.95 8.93 11.95
N GLU A 257 -3.91 10.20 12.31
CA GLU A 257 -2.86 11.15 11.88
C GLU A 257 -1.46 10.74 12.32
N THR A 258 -1.35 9.93 13.38
CA THR A 258 -0.06 9.44 13.90
C THR A 258 0.37 8.09 13.31
N TRP A 259 -0.44 7.52 12.42
CA TRP A 259 -0.18 6.22 11.84
C TRP A 259 1.01 6.29 10.86
N LYS A 260 1.91 5.34 10.99
CA LYS A 260 3.06 5.16 10.10
C LYS A 260 3.34 3.68 9.86
N ILE A 261 4.15 3.38 8.88
CA ILE A 261 4.60 2.01 8.64
C ILE A 261 5.61 1.62 9.72
N ARG A 262 5.38 0.47 10.31
CA ARG A 262 6.23 -0.14 11.33
C ARG A 262 7.44 -0.81 10.66
N LEU A 263 8.64 -0.61 11.19
CA LEU A 263 9.87 -1.24 10.68
C LEU A 263 9.95 -2.73 11.02
N GLN A 264 9.32 -3.14 12.12
CA GLN A 264 9.22 -4.56 12.51
C GLN A 264 7.76 -4.96 12.56
N ARG A 265 7.43 -6.05 11.88
CA ARG A 265 6.07 -6.59 11.87
C ARG A 265 5.64 -7.05 13.26
N LYS A 266 4.44 -6.63 13.70
CA LYS A 266 3.86 -7.07 14.97
C LYS A 266 2.43 -7.53 14.74
N LEU A 267 2.21 -8.84 14.81
CA LEU A 267 0.90 -9.45 14.66
C LEU A 267 0.28 -9.71 16.04
N SER A 268 -1.03 -9.43 16.15
CA SER A 268 -1.85 -9.94 17.24
C SER A 268 -2.17 -11.43 17.00
N GLU A 269 -2.60 -12.14 18.04
CA GLU A 269 -3.05 -13.54 17.89
C GLU A 269 -4.21 -13.66 16.89
N ILE A 270 -5.12 -12.67 16.89
CA ILE A 270 -6.27 -12.65 15.99
C ILE A 270 -5.85 -12.36 14.56
N ASP A 271 -4.89 -11.48 14.32
CA ASP A 271 -4.36 -11.23 12.99
C ASP A 271 -3.62 -12.46 12.45
N ASN A 272 -2.90 -13.20 13.29
CA ASN A 272 -2.31 -14.49 12.93
C ASN A 272 -3.38 -15.51 12.50
N LEU A 273 -4.48 -15.62 13.23
CA LEU A 273 -5.62 -16.46 12.84
C LEU A 273 -6.26 -15.99 11.55
N TYR A 274 -6.51 -14.69 11.39
CA TYR A 274 -7.07 -14.10 10.17
C TYR A 274 -6.23 -14.46 8.94
N LEU A 275 -4.92 -14.27 9.01
CA LEU A 275 -3.99 -14.56 7.92
C LEU A 275 -3.92 -16.06 7.60
N LYS A 276 -3.97 -16.91 8.61
CA LYS A 276 -4.01 -18.38 8.43
C LYS A 276 -5.25 -18.83 7.65
N TYR A 277 -6.44 -18.30 8.00
CA TYR A 277 -7.68 -18.67 7.30
C TYR A 277 -7.82 -18.01 5.93
N LYS A 278 -7.21 -16.86 5.70
CA LYS A 278 -7.24 -16.18 4.39
C LYS A 278 -6.38 -16.88 3.35
N ASN A 279 -5.30 -17.56 3.79
CA ASN A 279 -4.34 -18.24 2.92
C ASN A 279 -4.61 -19.76 2.79
N ALA A 280 -5.61 -20.29 3.51
CA ALA A 280 -6.11 -21.66 3.39
C ALA A 280 -7.21 -21.76 2.33
#